data_cb2a5722eb03f7c1dbbcd340c2d2c5a0
#
_entry.id   cb2a5722eb03f7c1dbbcd340c2d2c5a0
#
_cell.length_a   1.000
_cell.length_b   1.000
_cell.length_c   1.000
_cell.angle_alpha   90.00
_cell.angle_beta   90.00
_cell.angle_gamma   90.00
#
_symmetry.space_group_name_H-M   'P 1'
#
loop_
_entity.id
_entity.type
_entity.pdbx_description
1 polymer ?
#
loop_
_entity_poly.entity_id
_entity_poly.type
_entity_poly.pdbx_seq_one_letter_code
_entity_poly.pdbx_strand_id
1 'polypeptide(L)'
;MNKIVYLKEIDKSLYLNKITLKIQYWFKRVFNIIKKVKIENVEIWNLPINSDYNVKKIQKVFAKLLNSENVYVLSQNLENKKIYNVLNDKEIKYLKMEKIKKLLSIKILEYILSIQKREIQNTEVNILVRESSNINSYIIEEIAKNALNVKIISNNIYKFKKIEEKLYDEYGIAIQFSNSYKKSLSKSNIIINLDFDEIDLNEYLIYDRAIIINCINQNIKIKSKLFNGVVINSVNISFNQELKDKFKNLGLYNDFSCLVLLASVLEQENYKTDINNYLVKIKNLYGNNGQISKNELKLYLTKK
;
A
#
# COMPACT_ATOMS: atom_id res chain seq x y z
N MET A 1 12.47 22.68 1.52
CA MET A 1 11.45 21.62 1.76
C MET A 1 11.00 21.09 0.41
N ASN A 2 11.20 19.81 0.14
CA ASN A 2 10.81 19.23 -1.15
C ASN A 2 9.28 19.29 -1.27
N LYS A 3 8.78 19.76 -2.39
CA LYS A 3 7.36 19.86 -2.68
C LYS A 3 6.81 18.49 -3.09
N ILE A 4 5.66 18.11 -2.59
CA ILE A 4 5.01 16.87 -2.98
C ILE A 4 4.02 17.15 -4.09
N VAL A 5 4.12 16.37 -5.15
CA VAL A 5 3.30 16.51 -6.36
C VAL A 5 2.58 15.19 -6.66
N TYR A 6 1.26 15.21 -6.58
CA TYR A 6 0.44 14.08 -7.00
C TYR A 6 0.15 14.15 -8.49
N LEU A 7 0.62 13.15 -9.21
CA LEU A 7 0.41 13.00 -10.64
C LEU A 7 -0.82 12.13 -10.91
N LYS A 8 -1.83 12.72 -11.52
CA LYS A 8 -3.07 12.03 -11.91
C LYS A 8 -3.28 12.15 -13.42
N GLU A 9 -3.76 11.10 -14.05
CA GLU A 9 -4.22 11.17 -15.42
C GLU A 9 -5.52 12.01 -15.54
N ILE A 10 -5.74 12.61 -16.67
CA ILE A 10 -7.01 13.30 -16.96
C ILE A 10 -8.10 12.24 -17.11
N ASP A 11 -9.15 12.34 -16.31
CA ASP A 11 -10.30 11.45 -16.40
C ASP A 11 -11.05 11.65 -17.73
N LYS A 12 -10.97 10.65 -18.59
CA LYS A 12 -11.65 10.62 -19.89
C LYS A 12 -13.17 10.74 -19.77
N SER A 13 -13.74 10.16 -18.72
CA SER A 13 -15.21 10.08 -18.56
C SER A 13 -15.86 11.47 -18.48
N LEU A 14 -15.14 12.44 -17.91
CA LEU A 14 -15.61 13.82 -17.80
C LEU A 14 -15.76 14.53 -19.16
N TYR A 15 -15.16 13.99 -20.22
CA TYR A 15 -15.09 14.62 -21.55
C TYR A 15 -15.85 13.86 -22.64
N LEU A 16 -16.46 12.72 -22.32
CA LEU A 16 -17.08 11.85 -23.35
C LEU A 16 -18.50 12.31 -23.75
N ASN A 17 -19.19 13.05 -22.91
CA ASN A 17 -20.63 13.32 -23.03
C ASN A 17 -21.02 14.48 -23.96
N LYS A 18 -20.05 15.33 -24.38
CA LYS A 18 -20.29 16.46 -25.30
C LYS A 18 -19.14 16.62 -26.29
N ILE A 19 -19.44 16.99 -27.52
CA ILE A 19 -18.43 17.20 -28.59
C ILE A 19 -17.42 18.28 -28.20
N THR A 20 -17.88 19.38 -27.61
CA THR A 20 -17.04 20.46 -27.11
C THR A 20 -16.03 19.99 -26.05
N LEU A 21 -16.43 19.08 -25.17
CA LEU A 21 -15.56 18.50 -24.15
C LEU A 21 -14.52 17.54 -24.76
N LYS A 22 -14.91 16.79 -25.81
CA LYS A 22 -13.94 15.95 -26.55
C LYS A 22 -12.85 16.78 -27.23
N ILE A 23 -13.22 17.89 -27.81
CA ILE A 23 -12.28 18.85 -28.41
C ILE A 23 -11.37 19.45 -27.35
N GLN A 24 -11.90 19.87 -26.19
CA GLN A 24 -11.08 20.36 -25.06
C GLN A 24 -10.11 19.32 -24.55
N TYR A 25 -10.54 18.06 -24.45
CA TYR A 25 -9.67 16.94 -24.04
C TYR A 25 -8.54 16.73 -25.05
N TRP A 26 -8.86 16.76 -26.37
CA TRP A 26 -7.87 16.67 -27.44
C TRP A 26 -6.85 17.81 -27.38
N PHE A 27 -7.29 19.06 -27.22
CA PHE A 27 -6.42 20.23 -27.04
C PHE A 27 -5.48 20.05 -25.83
N LYS A 28 -5.99 19.68 -24.69
CA LYS A 28 -5.17 19.42 -23.49
C LYS A 28 -4.08 18.38 -23.75
N ARG A 29 -4.41 17.32 -24.51
CA ARG A 29 -3.46 16.26 -24.87
C ARG A 29 -2.39 16.75 -25.88
N VAL A 30 -2.77 17.52 -26.87
CA VAL A 30 -1.86 18.00 -27.92
C VAL A 30 -0.88 19.03 -27.34
N PHE A 31 -1.37 19.96 -26.56
CA PHE A 31 -0.57 21.05 -25.99
C PHE A 31 0.00 20.74 -24.60
N ASN A 32 -0.18 19.52 -24.10
CA ASN A 32 0.27 19.11 -22.75
C ASN A 32 -0.16 20.07 -21.63
N ILE A 33 -1.39 20.58 -21.70
CA ILE A 33 -1.94 21.51 -20.71
C ILE A 33 -2.24 20.76 -19.42
N ILE A 34 -1.63 21.22 -18.32
CA ILE A 34 -1.77 20.64 -17.00
C ILE A 34 -2.67 21.54 -16.17
N LYS A 35 -3.67 20.94 -15.55
CA LYS A 35 -4.42 21.62 -14.50
C LYS A 35 -3.74 21.33 -13.15
N LYS A 36 -3.19 22.35 -12.51
CA LYS A 36 -2.59 22.27 -11.18
C LYS A 36 -3.61 22.75 -10.14
N VAL A 37 -3.76 21.98 -9.09
CA VAL A 37 -4.56 22.34 -7.92
C VAL A 37 -3.67 22.18 -6.70
N LYS A 38 -3.59 23.21 -5.86
CA LYS A 38 -2.78 23.18 -4.63
C LYS A 38 -3.68 22.93 -3.43
N ILE A 39 -3.25 22.01 -2.56
CA ILE A 39 -3.91 21.68 -1.31
C ILE A 39 -2.84 21.63 -0.24
N GLU A 40 -2.85 22.60 0.67
CA GLU A 40 -1.80 22.73 1.69
C GLU A 40 -0.40 22.63 1.08
N ASN A 41 0.34 21.59 1.42
CA ASN A 41 1.71 21.35 0.93
C ASN A 41 1.78 20.40 -0.29
N VAL A 42 0.62 19.95 -0.80
CA VAL A 42 0.53 19.01 -1.93
C VAL A 42 -0.01 19.71 -3.15
N GLU A 43 0.64 19.54 -4.29
CA GLU A 43 0.10 19.93 -5.59
C GLU A 43 -0.44 18.72 -6.34
N ILE A 44 -1.61 18.87 -6.93
CA ILE A 44 -2.22 17.85 -7.79
C ILE A 44 -2.09 18.31 -9.23
N TRP A 45 -1.41 17.50 -10.03
CA TRP A 45 -1.21 17.75 -11.44
C TRP A 45 -2.00 16.73 -12.27
N ASN A 46 -3.00 17.22 -13.00
CA ASN A 46 -3.73 16.39 -13.95
C ASN A 46 -2.95 16.35 -15.26
N LEU A 47 -2.30 15.21 -15.50
CA LEU A 47 -1.44 15.01 -16.67
C LEU A 47 -2.26 14.61 -17.90
N PRO A 48 -1.92 15.11 -19.08
CA PRO A 48 -2.55 14.72 -20.35
C PRO A 48 -2.02 13.39 -20.89
N ILE A 49 -1.62 12.48 -20.03
CA ILE A 49 -1.11 11.14 -20.35
C ILE A 49 -1.97 10.07 -19.69
N ASN A 50 -1.91 8.88 -20.24
CA ASN A 50 -2.46 7.67 -19.62
C ASN A 50 -1.42 6.53 -19.72
N SER A 51 -1.72 5.41 -19.05
CA SER A 51 -0.86 4.21 -19.02
C SER A 51 -0.56 3.61 -20.39
N ASP A 52 -1.41 3.87 -21.39
CA ASP A 52 -1.28 3.31 -22.75
C ASP A 52 -0.29 4.07 -23.64
N TYR A 53 0.22 5.21 -23.18
CA TYR A 53 1.18 5.98 -23.95
C TYR A 53 2.49 5.23 -24.12
N ASN A 54 3.12 5.43 -25.29
CA ASN A 54 4.47 4.92 -25.51
C ASN A 54 5.48 5.65 -24.61
N VAL A 55 6.58 4.99 -24.30
CA VAL A 55 7.64 5.50 -23.42
C VAL A 55 8.19 6.86 -23.89
N LYS A 56 8.40 7.04 -25.20
CA LYS A 56 8.92 8.31 -25.76
C LYS A 56 8.00 9.50 -25.47
N LYS A 57 6.68 9.30 -25.50
CA LYS A 57 5.71 10.36 -25.18
C LYS A 57 5.69 10.68 -23.69
N ILE A 58 5.75 9.67 -22.84
CA ILE A 58 5.87 9.83 -21.39
C ILE A 58 7.15 10.60 -21.06
N GLN A 59 8.29 10.20 -21.65
CA GLN A 59 9.58 10.89 -21.47
C GLN A 59 9.51 12.37 -21.84
N LYS A 60 8.90 12.71 -22.99
CA LYS A 60 8.73 14.10 -23.42
C LYS A 60 7.89 14.93 -22.47
N VAL A 61 6.79 14.37 -21.98
CA VAL A 61 5.92 15.05 -21.00
C VAL A 61 6.67 15.23 -19.68
N PHE A 62 7.30 14.21 -19.17
CA PHE A 62 8.02 14.26 -17.89
C PHE A 62 9.26 15.16 -17.95
N ALA A 63 9.97 15.20 -19.10
CA ALA A 63 11.10 16.10 -19.27
C ALA A 63 10.73 17.57 -19.17
N LYS A 64 9.51 17.94 -19.59
CA LYS A 64 9.02 19.32 -19.52
C LYS A 64 8.45 19.70 -18.15
N LEU A 65 8.00 18.72 -17.37
CA LEU A 65 7.13 18.96 -16.23
C LEU A 65 7.77 18.64 -14.89
N LEU A 66 8.61 17.60 -14.86
CA LEU A 66 9.15 17.08 -13.61
C LEU A 66 10.56 17.63 -13.38
N ASN A 67 10.87 17.91 -12.12
CA ASN A 67 12.20 18.29 -11.67
C ASN A 67 12.62 17.40 -10.49
N SER A 68 13.91 17.33 -10.20
CA SER A 68 14.49 16.53 -9.14
C SER A 68 14.26 17.09 -7.73
N GLU A 69 13.77 18.33 -7.62
CA GLU A 69 13.51 18.98 -6.31
C GLU A 69 12.21 18.54 -5.66
N ASN A 70 11.29 17.99 -6.46
CA ASN A 70 10.00 17.54 -5.98
C ASN A 70 9.98 16.03 -5.74
N VAL A 71 9.09 15.58 -4.86
CA VAL A 71 8.74 14.17 -4.69
C VAL A 71 7.39 13.92 -5.36
N TYR A 72 7.34 12.94 -6.25
CA TYR A 72 6.15 12.65 -7.03
C TYR A 72 5.44 11.40 -6.51
N VAL A 73 4.12 11.49 -6.41
CA VAL A 73 3.24 10.36 -6.08
C VAL A 73 2.37 10.09 -7.30
N LEU A 74 2.34 8.84 -7.75
CA LEU A 74 1.59 8.44 -8.94
C LEU A 74 0.17 8.00 -8.56
N SER A 75 -0.80 8.32 -9.41
CA SER A 75 -2.12 7.66 -9.34
C SER A 75 -2.00 6.18 -9.72
N GLN A 76 -2.92 5.36 -9.24
CA GLN A 76 -2.93 3.92 -9.50
C GLN A 76 -2.79 3.57 -10.99
N ASN A 77 -3.45 4.32 -11.86
CA ASN A 77 -3.39 4.07 -13.30
C ASN A 77 -2.04 4.45 -13.93
N LEU A 78 -1.26 5.30 -13.27
CA LEU A 78 0.09 5.67 -13.69
C LEU A 78 1.17 4.77 -13.07
N GLU A 79 0.85 3.96 -12.08
CA GLU A 79 1.77 3.02 -11.44
C GLU A 79 2.04 1.81 -12.34
N ASN A 80 3.00 1.93 -13.25
CA ASN A 80 3.44 0.82 -14.08
C ASN A 80 4.94 0.88 -14.36
N LYS A 81 5.50 -0.27 -14.77
CA LYS A 81 6.95 -0.42 -15.00
C LYS A 81 7.52 0.58 -16.00
N LYS A 82 6.75 0.94 -17.04
CA LYS A 82 7.22 1.90 -18.06
C LYS A 82 7.42 3.30 -17.48
N ILE A 83 6.49 3.74 -16.63
CA ILE A 83 6.55 5.04 -15.97
C ILE A 83 7.66 5.07 -14.94
N TYR A 84 7.78 4.03 -14.12
CA TYR A 84 8.87 3.92 -13.16
C TYR A 84 10.26 3.95 -13.83
N ASN A 85 10.44 3.25 -14.94
CA ASN A 85 11.71 3.30 -15.69
C ASN A 85 12.03 4.74 -16.14
N VAL A 86 11.04 5.47 -16.67
CA VAL A 86 11.23 6.86 -17.08
C VAL A 86 11.59 7.78 -15.91
N LEU A 87 11.00 7.57 -14.73
CA LEU A 87 11.33 8.34 -13.53
C LEU A 87 12.74 8.03 -13.04
N ASN A 88 13.12 6.75 -13.02
CA ASN A 88 14.47 6.32 -12.63
C ASN A 88 15.54 6.84 -13.60
N ASP A 89 15.33 6.73 -14.92
CA ASP A 89 16.25 7.22 -15.95
C ASP A 89 16.52 8.74 -15.83
N LYS A 90 15.62 9.47 -15.20
CA LYS A 90 15.70 10.92 -14.98
C LYS A 90 16.04 11.31 -13.54
N GLU A 91 16.34 10.34 -12.70
CA GLU A 91 16.62 10.54 -11.26
C GLU A 91 15.52 11.33 -10.53
N ILE A 92 14.28 11.17 -10.99
CA ILE A 92 13.10 11.81 -10.38
C ILE A 92 12.69 11.05 -9.12
N LYS A 93 12.60 11.75 -8.00
CA LYS A 93 12.15 11.18 -6.74
C LYS A 93 10.66 10.88 -6.80
N TYR A 94 10.26 9.66 -6.43
CA TYR A 94 8.85 9.27 -6.38
C TYR A 94 8.57 8.31 -5.22
N LEU A 95 7.33 8.32 -4.77
CA LEU A 95 6.84 7.45 -3.72
C LEU A 95 6.03 6.32 -4.32
N LYS A 96 6.34 5.09 -3.93
CA LYS A 96 5.56 3.89 -4.30
C LYS A 96 4.42 3.68 -3.30
N MET A 97 3.21 3.45 -3.81
CA MET A 97 2.03 3.14 -3.00
C MET A 97 2.21 1.87 -2.15
N GLU A 98 3.08 0.95 -2.59
CA GLU A 98 3.46 -0.24 -1.81
C GLU A 98 3.97 0.11 -0.40
N LYS A 99 4.78 1.16 -0.26
CA LYS A 99 5.27 1.61 1.05
C LYS A 99 4.14 1.98 2.00
N ILE A 100 3.09 2.59 1.48
CA ILE A 100 1.93 3.00 2.28
C ILE A 100 1.11 1.81 2.70
N LYS A 101 0.87 0.86 1.80
CA LYS A 101 0.20 -0.39 2.14
C LYS A 101 0.95 -1.14 3.23
N LYS A 102 2.29 -1.16 3.17
CA LYS A 102 3.13 -1.74 4.21
C LYS A 102 2.90 -1.06 5.56
N LEU A 103 2.95 0.25 5.62
CA LEU A 103 2.70 1.01 6.86
C LEU A 103 1.26 0.82 7.38
N LEU A 104 0.28 0.77 6.49
CA LEU A 104 -1.12 0.51 6.86
C LEU A 104 -1.37 -0.92 7.33
N SER A 105 -0.46 -1.87 7.09
CA SER A 105 -0.66 -3.27 7.51
C SER A 105 -0.89 -3.42 9.00
N ILE A 106 -0.24 -2.59 9.83
CA ILE A 106 -0.43 -2.55 11.28
C ILE A 106 -1.88 -2.13 11.61
N LYS A 107 -2.37 -1.05 10.99
CA LYS A 107 -3.75 -0.57 11.18
C LYS A 107 -4.80 -1.54 10.65
N ILE A 108 -4.49 -2.23 9.56
CA ILE A 108 -5.36 -3.28 9.01
C ILE A 108 -5.42 -4.45 10.00
N LEU A 109 -4.29 -4.85 10.56
CA LEU A 109 -4.23 -5.89 11.59
C LEU A 109 -5.07 -5.51 12.81
N GLU A 110 -4.87 -4.32 13.38
CA GLU A 110 -5.65 -3.81 14.52
C GLU A 110 -7.16 -3.80 14.20
N TYR A 111 -7.55 -3.35 13.01
CA TYR A 111 -8.94 -3.32 12.57
C TYR A 111 -9.56 -4.73 12.50
N ILE A 112 -8.84 -5.70 11.92
CA ILE A 112 -9.29 -7.10 11.85
C ILE A 112 -9.49 -7.66 13.27
N LEU A 113 -8.50 -7.48 14.14
CA LEU A 113 -8.55 -7.97 15.51
C LEU A 113 -9.69 -7.33 16.31
N SER A 114 -9.96 -6.04 16.10
CA SER A 114 -11.10 -5.35 16.73
C SER A 114 -12.45 -5.96 16.33
N ILE A 115 -12.61 -6.33 15.05
CA ILE A 115 -13.81 -7.01 14.55
C ILE A 115 -13.93 -8.41 15.18
N GLN A 116 -12.80 -9.09 15.34
CA GLN A 116 -12.72 -10.42 15.94
C GLN A 116 -12.79 -10.40 17.49
N LYS A 117 -12.81 -9.23 18.11
CA LYS A 117 -12.74 -9.05 19.58
C LYS A 117 -11.52 -9.76 20.18
N ARG A 118 -10.39 -9.66 19.52
CA ARG A 118 -9.10 -10.20 19.95
C ARG A 118 -8.10 -9.06 20.17
N GLU A 119 -7.19 -9.29 21.07
CA GLU A 119 -6.06 -8.39 21.33
C GLU A 119 -4.82 -8.84 20.55
N ILE A 120 -4.01 -7.92 20.12
CA ILE A 120 -2.78 -8.21 19.40
C ILE A 120 -1.78 -9.00 20.27
N GLN A 121 -1.77 -8.73 21.57
CA GLN A 121 -0.94 -9.43 22.57
C GLN A 121 -1.26 -10.92 22.70
N ASN A 122 -2.43 -11.34 22.24
CA ASN A 122 -2.89 -12.73 22.22
C ASN A 122 -2.88 -13.34 20.82
N THR A 123 -2.15 -12.70 19.88
CA THR A 123 -2.19 -13.06 18.46
C THR A 123 -0.81 -13.41 17.94
N GLU A 124 -0.70 -14.56 17.27
CA GLU A 124 0.49 -14.91 16.47
C GLU A 124 0.39 -14.31 15.09
N VAL A 125 1.45 -13.65 14.63
CA VAL A 125 1.53 -13.01 13.32
C VAL A 125 2.69 -13.59 12.51
N ASN A 126 2.39 -14.02 11.29
CA ASN A 126 3.40 -14.52 10.36
C ASN A 126 3.67 -13.44 9.30
N ILE A 127 4.93 -13.08 9.10
CA ILE A 127 5.34 -12.01 8.19
C ILE A 127 6.16 -12.63 7.05
N LEU A 128 5.65 -12.52 5.83
CA LEU A 128 6.35 -12.90 4.60
C LEU A 128 7.17 -11.72 4.11
N VAL A 129 8.48 -11.88 4.04
CA VAL A 129 9.39 -10.79 3.67
C VAL A 129 10.68 -11.33 3.03
N ARG A 130 11.09 -10.72 1.89
CA ARG A 130 12.33 -11.07 1.16
C ARG A 130 13.49 -10.15 1.52
N GLU A 131 13.20 -8.85 1.67
CA GLU A 131 14.22 -7.83 1.79
C GLU A 131 14.17 -7.13 3.15
N SER A 132 15.33 -6.98 3.76
CA SER A 132 15.52 -6.20 4.98
C SER A 132 15.66 -4.72 4.64
N SER A 133 14.55 -4.09 4.27
CA SER A 133 14.49 -2.63 4.08
C SER A 133 14.12 -1.93 5.39
N ASN A 134 14.42 -0.63 5.50
CA ASN A 134 14.07 0.15 6.70
C ASN A 134 12.58 0.07 7.03
N ILE A 135 11.71 0.11 6.02
CA ILE A 135 10.27 0.02 6.22
C ILE A 135 9.83 -1.38 6.67
N ASN A 136 10.40 -2.44 6.09
CA ASN A 136 10.09 -3.80 6.50
C ASN A 136 10.57 -4.05 7.94
N SER A 137 11.76 -3.56 8.28
CA SER A 137 12.31 -3.66 9.63
C SER A 137 11.45 -2.91 10.65
N TYR A 138 10.99 -1.70 10.32
CA TYR A 138 10.06 -0.93 11.16
C TYR A 138 8.75 -1.70 11.42
N ILE A 139 8.14 -2.27 10.37
CA ILE A 139 6.88 -3.01 10.51
C ILE A 139 7.07 -4.27 11.36
N ILE A 140 8.16 -5.00 11.15
CA ILE A 140 8.49 -6.19 11.95
C ILE A 140 8.65 -5.79 13.41
N GLU A 141 9.39 -4.73 13.69
CA GLU A 141 9.62 -4.22 15.05
C GLU A 141 8.31 -3.83 15.74
N GLU A 142 7.47 -3.03 15.07
CA GLU A 142 6.20 -2.58 15.64
C GLU A 142 5.23 -3.73 15.91
N ILE A 143 5.17 -4.73 15.03
CA ILE A 143 4.33 -5.90 15.25
C ILE A 143 4.91 -6.76 16.37
N ALA A 144 6.23 -6.99 16.41
CA ALA A 144 6.88 -7.81 17.40
C ALA A 144 6.74 -7.26 18.83
N LYS A 145 6.76 -5.95 19.00
CA LYS A 145 6.54 -5.30 20.31
C LYS A 145 5.15 -5.52 20.88
N ASN A 146 4.16 -5.80 20.03
CA ASN A 146 2.77 -5.85 20.43
C ASN A 146 2.13 -7.24 20.32
N ALA A 147 2.60 -8.10 19.43
CA ALA A 147 2.03 -9.43 19.20
C ALA A 147 2.54 -10.48 20.21
N LEU A 148 1.75 -11.54 20.42
CA LEU A 148 2.15 -12.67 21.27
C LEU A 148 3.42 -13.34 20.74
N ASN A 149 3.49 -13.55 19.42
CA ASN A 149 4.60 -14.21 18.76
C ASN A 149 4.67 -13.73 17.30
N VAL A 150 5.87 -13.52 16.81
CA VAL A 150 6.12 -13.17 15.40
C VAL A 150 7.01 -14.21 14.76
N LYS A 151 6.57 -14.71 13.60
CA LYS A 151 7.36 -15.57 12.75
C LYS A 151 7.67 -14.89 11.43
N ILE A 152 8.95 -14.73 11.13
CA ILE A 152 9.42 -14.21 9.86
C ILE A 152 9.65 -15.37 8.89
N ILE A 153 9.04 -15.28 7.72
CA ILE A 153 9.16 -16.26 6.65
C ILE A 153 9.89 -15.60 5.50
N SER A 154 11.07 -16.10 5.20
CA SER A 154 11.95 -15.54 4.19
C SER A 154 12.81 -16.62 3.53
N ASN A 155 13.09 -16.46 2.24
CA ASN A 155 14.03 -17.31 1.52
C ASN A 155 15.48 -17.08 1.98
N ASN A 156 15.76 -15.93 2.60
CA ASN A 156 17.08 -15.59 3.14
C ASN A 156 16.96 -14.99 4.56
N ILE A 157 16.94 -15.85 5.55
CA ILE A 157 16.78 -15.51 6.97
C ILE A 157 17.94 -14.61 7.47
N TYR A 158 19.15 -14.79 6.97
CA TYR A 158 20.33 -14.04 7.42
C TYR A 158 20.21 -12.52 7.21
N LYS A 159 19.41 -12.07 6.27
CA LYS A 159 19.14 -10.64 6.06
C LYS A 159 18.47 -9.97 7.27
N PHE A 160 17.86 -10.74 8.15
CA PHE A 160 17.07 -10.24 9.29
C PHE A 160 17.82 -10.36 10.62
N LYS A 161 19.07 -10.81 10.62
CA LYS A 161 19.88 -10.97 11.83
C LYS A 161 19.99 -9.67 12.64
N LYS A 162 20.19 -8.53 12.00
CA LYS A 162 20.28 -7.22 12.67
C LYS A 162 19.00 -6.83 13.41
N ILE A 163 17.84 -7.15 12.88
CA ILE A 163 16.57 -6.86 13.54
C ILE A 163 16.28 -7.85 14.66
N GLU A 164 16.69 -9.10 14.50
CA GLU A 164 16.63 -10.11 15.55
C GLU A 164 17.45 -9.68 16.76
N GLU A 165 18.74 -9.34 16.55
CA GLU A 165 19.63 -8.83 17.60
C GLU A 165 19.05 -7.58 18.28
N LYS A 166 18.59 -6.61 17.49
CA LYS A 166 17.97 -5.40 18.04
C LYS A 166 16.74 -5.71 18.91
N LEU A 167 15.83 -6.55 18.44
CA LEU A 167 14.62 -6.91 19.20
C LEU A 167 14.96 -7.64 20.50
N TYR A 168 15.96 -8.51 20.47
CA TYR A 168 16.40 -9.22 21.64
C TYR A 168 17.11 -8.29 22.64
N ASP A 169 18.08 -7.50 22.18
CA ASP A 169 18.93 -6.67 23.05
C ASP A 169 18.18 -5.46 23.64
N GLU A 170 17.31 -4.81 22.83
CA GLU A 170 16.60 -3.62 23.29
C GLU A 170 15.27 -3.92 24.00
N TYR A 171 14.60 -5.01 23.62
CA TYR A 171 13.23 -5.29 24.11
C TYR A 171 13.06 -6.67 24.74
N GLY A 172 14.05 -7.56 24.72
CA GLY A 172 13.95 -8.93 25.21
C GLY A 172 13.00 -9.81 24.38
N ILE A 173 12.76 -9.42 23.12
CA ILE A 173 11.79 -10.11 22.25
C ILE A 173 12.52 -11.09 21.33
N ALA A 174 12.13 -12.37 21.42
CA ALA A 174 12.60 -13.40 20.50
C ALA A 174 11.61 -13.56 19.34
N ILE A 175 12.10 -13.54 18.11
CA ILE A 175 11.32 -13.79 16.90
C ILE A 175 11.68 -15.16 16.30
N GLN A 176 10.71 -15.80 15.65
CA GLN A 176 10.92 -17.06 14.99
C GLN A 176 11.21 -16.87 13.50
N PHE A 177 12.02 -17.76 12.93
CA PHE A 177 12.31 -17.76 11.49
C PHE A 177 11.92 -19.09 10.85
N SER A 178 11.48 -19.02 9.60
CA SER A 178 11.21 -20.21 8.81
C SER A 178 11.38 -19.94 7.31
N ASN A 179 11.85 -20.98 6.59
CA ASN A 179 11.90 -21.01 5.14
C ASN A 179 11.17 -22.22 4.56
N SER A 180 10.42 -22.97 5.36
CA SER A 180 9.76 -24.19 4.93
C SER A 180 8.44 -23.93 4.21
N TYR A 181 8.36 -24.27 2.92
CA TYR A 181 7.13 -24.15 2.13
C TYR A 181 5.95 -24.97 2.69
N LYS A 182 6.22 -26.14 3.27
CA LYS A 182 5.18 -27.06 3.76
C LYS A 182 4.69 -26.74 5.18
N LYS A 183 5.54 -26.18 6.03
CA LYS A 183 5.24 -26.04 7.47
C LYS A 183 4.99 -24.61 7.93
N SER A 184 5.60 -23.63 7.26
CA SER A 184 5.64 -22.26 7.76
C SER A 184 4.26 -21.63 7.93
N LEU A 185 3.35 -21.84 6.98
CA LEU A 185 2.03 -21.20 6.92
C LEU A 185 0.86 -22.15 7.12
N SER A 186 1.10 -23.46 7.29
CA SER A 186 0.03 -24.46 7.36
C SER A 186 -0.91 -24.34 8.59
N LYS A 187 -0.51 -23.56 9.58
CA LYS A 187 -1.32 -23.27 10.79
C LYS A 187 -1.47 -21.77 11.07
N SER A 188 -1.09 -20.92 10.11
CA SER A 188 -1.01 -19.46 10.28
C SER A 188 -2.36 -18.81 10.06
N ASN A 189 -2.96 -18.30 11.11
CA ASN A 189 -4.26 -17.60 11.03
C ASN A 189 -4.14 -16.21 10.40
N ILE A 190 -3.06 -15.47 10.73
CA ILE A 190 -2.81 -14.12 10.23
C ILE A 190 -1.45 -14.09 9.57
N ILE A 191 -1.45 -13.65 8.33
CA ILE A 191 -0.27 -13.54 7.47
C ILE A 191 -0.19 -12.12 6.94
N ILE A 192 0.96 -11.46 7.11
CA ILE A 192 1.25 -10.17 6.49
C ILE A 192 2.26 -10.40 5.38
N ASN A 193 1.85 -10.18 4.15
CA ASN A 193 2.72 -10.29 2.99
C ASN A 193 3.30 -8.92 2.64
N LEU A 194 4.57 -8.70 2.94
CA LEU A 194 5.25 -7.44 2.67
C LEU A 194 5.77 -7.33 1.24
N ASP A 195 6.30 -8.43 0.65
CA ASP A 195 6.98 -8.35 -0.65
C ASP A 195 7.05 -9.67 -1.46
N PHE A 196 6.30 -10.71 -1.08
CA PHE A 196 6.18 -11.93 -1.88
C PHE A 196 5.11 -11.73 -2.98
N ASP A 197 5.43 -12.12 -4.21
CA ASP A 197 4.47 -12.13 -5.30
C ASP A 197 3.51 -13.33 -5.24
N GLU A 198 2.55 -13.38 -6.18
CA GLU A 198 1.56 -14.45 -6.22
C GLU A 198 2.18 -15.82 -6.46
N ILE A 199 3.25 -15.91 -7.27
CA ILE A 199 3.90 -17.17 -7.60
C ILE A 199 4.53 -17.75 -6.36
N ASP A 200 5.37 -16.97 -5.68
CA ASP A 200 6.06 -17.42 -4.47
C ASP A 200 5.09 -17.78 -3.35
N LEU A 201 4.05 -16.97 -3.16
CA LEU A 201 3.07 -17.23 -2.11
C LEU A 201 2.33 -18.55 -2.34
N ASN A 202 2.05 -18.89 -3.60
CA ASN A 202 1.37 -20.14 -3.96
C ASN A 202 2.28 -21.39 -3.89
N GLU A 203 3.58 -21.25 -3.63
CA GLU A 203 4.46 -22.36 -3.30
C GLU A 203 4.29 -22.85 -1.86
N TYR A 204 3.72 -22.00 -0.98
CA TYR A 204 3.50 -22.36 0.41
C TYR A 204 2.18 -23.11 0.61
N LEU A 205 2.21 -24.11 1.52
CA LEU A 205 1.00 -24.68 2.07
C LEU A 205 0.40 -23.70 3.07
N ILE A 206 -0.62 -22.97 2.65
CA ILE A 206 -1.29 -21.94 3.45
C ILE A 206 -2.49 -22.57 4.18
N TYR A 207 -2.66 -22.17 5.45
CA TYR A 207 -3.84 -22.57 6.23
C TYR A 207 -5.13 -22.17 5.49
N ASP A 208 -6.09 -23.07 5.42
CA ASP A 208 -7.31 -22.93 4.62
C ASP A 208 -8.18 -21.73 5.03
N ARG A 209 -8.08 -21.27 6.27
CA ARG A 209 -8.81 -20.12 6.83
C ARG A 209 -7.93 -18.93 7.17
N ALA A 210 -6.76 -18.83 6.60
CA ALA A 210 -5.87 -17.70 6.85
C ALA A 210 -6.45 -16.37 6.36
N ILE A 211 -6.17 -15.32 7.12
CA ILE A 211 -6.34 -13.94 6.67
C ILE A 211 -4.97 -13.43 6.22
N ILE A 212 -4.87 -13.03 4.95
CA ILE A 212 -3.64 -12.54 4.34
C ILE A 212 -3.79 -11.04 4.09
N ILE A 213 -2.95 -10.23 4.73
CA ILE A 213 -2.83 -8.79 4.46
C ILE A 213 -1.77 -8.61 3.38
N ASN A 214 -2.18 -8.26 2.17
CA ASN A 214 -1.29 -8.11 1.03
C ASN A 214 -0.82 -6.65 0.88
N CYS A 215 0.48 -6.42 1.08
CA CYS A 215 1.07 -5.07 1.02
C CYS A 215 1.65 -4.70 -0.34
N ILE A 216 1.81 -5.65 -1.27
CA ILE A 216 2.29 -5.32 -2.62
C ILE A 216 1.18 -4.69 -3.47
N ASN A 217 1.58 -4.01 -4.55
CA ASN A 217 0.60 -3.33 -5.43
C ASN A 217 -0.20 -4.28 -6.32
N GLN A 218 0.32 -5.48 -6.54
CA GLN A 218 -0.37 -6.51 -7.32
C GLN A 218 -1.40 -7.23 -6.46
N ASN A 219 -2.60 -7.46 -6.99
CA ASN A 219 -3.57 -8.32 -6.35
C ASN A 219 -3.08 -9.77 -6.37
N ILE A 220 -3.19 -10.44 -5.22
CA ILE A 220 -2.78 -11.83 -5.04
C ILE A 220 -4.02 -12.71 -4.95
N LYS A 221 -3.96 -13.88 -5.60
CA LYS A 221 -4.97 -14.93 -5.49
C LYS A 221 -4.31 -16.22 -5.04
N ILE A 222 -4.88 -16.87 -4.02
CA ILE A 222 -4.44 -18.19 -3.59
C ILE A 222 -5.10 -19.24 -4.48
N LYS A 223 -4.28 -20.08 -5.12
CA LYS A 223 -4.74 -21.07 -6.13
C LYS A 223 -5.23 -22.38 -5.52
N SER A 224 -4.93 -22.62 -4.23
CA SER A 224 -5.41 -23.84 -3.56
C SER A 224 -6.94 -23.91 -3.54
N LYS A 225 -7.50 -25.01 -4.00
CA LYS A 225 -8.96 -25.27 -3.98
C LYS A 225 -9.52 -25.35 -2.55
N LEU A 226 -8.68 -25.67 -1.58
CA LEU A 226 -9.05 -25.78 -0.17
C LEU A 226 -9.01 -24.43 0.57
N PHE A 227 -8.44 -23.41 -0.05
CA PHE A 227 -8.34 -22.11 0.59
C PHE A 227 -9.69 -21.40 0.63
N ASN A 228 -10.25 -21.31 1.82
CA ASN A 228 -11.49 -20.60 2.15
C ASN A 228 -11.22 -19.33 2.97
N GLY A 229 -9.94 -18.92 3.07
CA GLY A 229 -9.51 -17.74 3.77
C GLY A 229 -9.78 -16.45 3.00
N VAL A 230 -9.22 -15.36 3.49
CA VAL A 230 -9.37 -14.02 2.90
C VAL A 230 -8.03 -13.44 2.52
N VAL A 231 -7.92 -12.89 1.31
CA VAL A 231 -6.79 -12.07 0.88
C VAL A 231 -7.25 -10.61 0.79
N ILE A 232 -6.67 -9.75 1.60
CA ILE A 232 -6.94 -8.31 1.63
C ILE A 232 -5.95 -7.64 0.69
N ASN A 233 -6.41 -7.25 -0.50
CA ASN A 233 -5.59 -6.66 -1.54
C ASN A 233 -5.61 -5.12 -1.53
N SER A 234 -6.65 -4.53 -0.94
CA SER A 234 -6.80 -3.08 -0.89
C SER A 234 -7.59 -2.64 0.34
N VAL A 235 -7.46 -1.38 0.69
CA VAL A 235 -8.07 -0.80 1.86
C VAL A 235 -8.57 0.61 1.57
N ASN A 236 -9.76 0.94 2.08
CA ASN A 236 -10.23 2.31 2.16
C ASN A 236 -9.99 2.85 3.55
N ILE A 237 -9.43 4.04 3.60
CA ILE A 237 -9.17 4.76 4.84
C ILE A 237 -10.03 6.02 4.93
N SER A 238 -10.23 6.51 6.13
CA SER A 238 -10.81 7.82 6.38
C SER A 238 -9.94 8.60 7.34
N PHE A 239 -9.87 9.90 7.13
CA PHE A 239 -9.25 10.86 8.02
C PHE A 239 -10.26 11.40 9.05
N ASN A 240 -9.78 12.25 9.98
CA ASN A 240 -10.64 13.02 10.84
C ASN A 240 -11.56 13.96 10.00
N GLN A 241 -12.58 14.54 10.64
CA GLN A 241 -13.58 15.33 9.92
C GLN A 241 -12.98 16.57 9.28
N GLU A 242 -12.06 17.22 9.94
CA GLU A 242 -11.40 18.44 9.46
C GLU A 242 -10.66 18.22 8.12
N LEU A 243 -9.85 17.17 8.04
CA LEU A 243 -9.16 16.79 6.79
C LEU A 243 -10.15 16.33 5.71
N LYS A 244 -11.22 15.62 6.10
CA LYS A 244 -12.28 15.23 5.16
C LYS A 244 -12.94 16.43 4.50
N ASP A 245 -13.28 17.45 5.27
CA ASP A 245 -13.99 18.63 4.76
C ASP A 245 -13.08 19.46 3.85
N LYS A 246 -11.79 19.58 4.19
CA LYS A 246 -10.80 20.21 3.32
C LYS A 246 -10.71 19.49 1.97
N PHE A 247 -10.69 18.15 1.94
CA PHE A 247 -10.59 17.36 0.70
C PHE A 247 -11.89 17.29 -0.08
N LYS A 248 -13.04 17.26 0.58
CA LYS A 248 -14.37 17.26 -0.05
C LYS A 248 -14.61 18.54 -0.86
N ASN A 249 -14.26 19.68 -0.30
CA ASN A 249 -14.39 20.98 -0.97
C ASN A 249 -13.54 21.09 -2.26
N LEU A 250 -12.57 20.21 -2.43
CA LEU A 250 -11.66 20.17 -3.58
C LEU A 250 -12.02 19.09 -4.62
N GLY A 251 -13.15 18.40 -4.43
CA GLY A 251 -13.61 17.33 -5.33
C GLY A 251 -12.70 16.09 -5.33
N LEU A 252 -11.86 15.94 -4.29
CA LEU A 252 -10.84 14.89 -4.21
C LEU A 252 -11.22 13.76 -3.26
N TYR A 253 -12.41 13.81 -2.71
CA TYR A 253 -12.88 12.81 -1.75
C TYR A 253 -13.32 11.53 -2.47
N ASN A 254 -12.36 10.78 -2.98
CA ASN A 254 -12.51 9.36 -3.22
C ASN A 254 -11.50 8.58 -2.37
N ASP A 255 -11.81 7.34 -2.09
CA ASP A 255 -11.05 6.50 -1.17
C ASP A 255 -9.56 6.35 -1.56
N PHE A 256 -9.25 6.47 -2.86
CA PHE A 256 -7.89 6.39 -3.37
C PHE A 256 -7.07 7.67 -3.11
N SER A 257 -7.70 8.82 -3.25
CA SER A 257 -7.07 10.11 -2.94
C SER A 257 -6.60 10.18 -1.48
N CYS A 258 -7.31 9.51 -0.57
CA CYS A 258 -6.93 9.44 0.84
C CYS A 258 -5.61 8.69 1.05
N LEU A 259 -5.36 7.58 0.33
CA LEU A 259 -4.09 6.85 0.42
C LEU A 259 -2.90 7.68 -0.07
N VAL A 260 -3.10 8.39 -1.17
CA VAL A 260 -2.08 9.26 -1.75
C VAL A 260 -1.72 10.42 -0.82
N LEU A 261 -2.73 11.00 -0.18
CA LEU A 261 -2.52 12.09 0.77
C LEU A 261 -1.80 11.61 2.03
N LEU A 262 -2.13 10.42 2.53
CA LEU A 262 -1.39 9.81 3.61
C LEU A 262 0.07 9.58 3.21
N ALA A 263 0.31 9.12 1.97
CA ALA A 263 1.65 8.96 1.41
C ALA A 263 2.46 10.24 1.50
N SER A 264 1.85 11.33 1.07
CA SER A 264 2.52 12.62 0.98
C SER A 264 2.90 13.16 2.35
N VAL A 265 2.06 12.92 3.34
CA VAL A 265 2.33 13.33 4.72
C VAL A 265 3.45 12.50 5.35
N LEU A 266 3.39 11.18 5.20
CA LEU A 266 4.38 10.26 5.75
C LEU A 266 5.78 10.45 5.16
N GLU A 267 5.91 10.86 3.89
CA GLU A 267 7.21 11.13 3.28
C GLU A 267 7.88 12.38 3.87
N GLN A 268 7.12 13.37 4.31
CA GLN A 268 7.67 14.58 4.95
C GLN A 268 8.32 14.30 6.30
N GLU A 269 7.88 13.27 7.00
CA GLU A 269 8.26 12.99 8.37
C GLU A 269 9.24 11.81 8.54
N ASN A 270 9.96 11.42 7.48
CA ASN A 270 10.97 10.35 7.50
C ASN A 270 10.49 9.00 8.08
N TYR A 271 9.22 8.62 7.84
CA TYR A 271 8.59 7.35 8.24
C TYR A 271 8.55 7.05 9.75
N LYS A 272 9.06 7.92 10.60
CA LYS A 272 9.09 7.73 12.05
C LYS A 272 7.83 8.23 12.75
N THR A 273 7.00 8.96 12.03
CA THR A 273 5.77 9.50 12.61
C THR A 273 4.71 8.42 12.63
N ASP A 274 4.20 8.22 13.80
CA ASP A 274 3.11 7.29 14.06
C ASP A 274 1.90 7.61 13.17
N ILE A 275 1.48 6.67 12.32
CA ILE A 275 0.24 6.78 11.55
C ILE A 275 -0.95 7.15 12.46
N ASN A 276 -0.87 6.84 13.75
CA ASN A 276 -1.83 7.24 14.76
C ASN A 276 -2.01 8.76 14.86
N ASN A 277 -0.95 9.54 14.64
CA ASN A 277 -1.01 11.01 14.72
C ASN A 277 -1.97 11.62 13.69
N TYR A 278 -2.23 10.91 12.58
CA TYR A 278 -3.16 11.39 11.52
C TYR A 278 -4.59 10.90 11.69
N LEU A 279 -4.91 10.23 12.79
CA LEU A 279 -6.25 9.69 13.08
C LEU A 279 -6.83 8.90 11.89
N VAL A 280 -5.98 8.15 11.21
CA VAL A 280 -6.39 7.29 10.08
C VAL A 280 -7.23 6.14 10.62
N LYS A 281 -8.44 6.01 10.08
CA LYS A 281 -9.35 4.89 10.38
C LYS A 281 -9.53 4.01 9.15
N ILE A 282 -9.46 2.71 9.32
CA ILE A 282 -9.86 1.76 8.29
C ILE A 282 -11.38 1.82 8.13
N LYS A 283 -11.85 2.04 6.92
CA LYS A 283 -13.26 2.11 6.58
C LYS A 283 -13.76 0.78 6.03
N ASN A 284 -13.11 0.29 4.97
CA ASN A 284 -13.45 -0.96 4.32
C ASN A 284 -12.18 -1.68 3.87
N LEU A 285 -12.26 -3.01 3.79
CA LEU A 285 -11.23 -3.88 3.23
C LEU A 285 -11.76 -4.52 1.95
N TYR A 286 -10.90 -4.73 0.97
CA TYR A 286 -11.26 -5.31 -0.32
C TYR A 286 -10.36 -6.49 -0.64
N GLY A 287 -10.99 -7.57 -1.07
CA GLY A 287 -10.33 -8.77 -1.59
C GLY A 287 -10.52 -8.91 -3.11
N ASN A 288 -10.30 -10.13 -3.61
CA ASN A 288 -10.47 -10.42 -5.04
C ASN A 288 -11.93 -10.33 -5.52
N ASN A 289 -12.88 -10.56 -4.63
CA ASN A 289 -14.32 -10.58 -4.94
C ASN A 289 -15.04 -9.28 -4.55
N GLY A 290 -14.30 -8.22 -4.27
CA GLY A 290 -14.85 -6.93 -3.85
C GLY A 290 -14.68 -6.66 -2.36
N GLN A 291 -15.64 -5.92 -1.77
CA GLN A 291 -15.58 -5.54 -0.36
C GLN A 291 -15.77 -6.75 0.56
N ILE A 292 -14.86 -6.88 1.53
CA ILE A 292 -14.91 -7.91 2.56
C ILE A 292 -15.83 -7.44 3.69
N SER A 293 -16.83 -8.23 4.02
CA SER A 293 -17.77 -7.92 5.09
C SER A 293 -17.16 -8.19 6.48
N LYS A 294 -17.67 -7.47 7.50
CA LYS A 294 -17.28 -7.74 8.89
C LYS A 294 -17.64 -9.18 9.33
N ASN A 295 -18.71 -9.74 8.77
CA ASN A 295 -19.12 -11.11 9.09
C ASN A 295 -18.15 -12.13 8.52
N GLU A 296 -17.65 -11.93 7.30
CA GLU A 296 -16.57 -12.76 6.75
C GLU A 296 -15.36 -12.77 7.68
N LEU A 297 -14.87 -11.60 8.11
CA LEU A 297 -13.71 -11.51 9.01
C LEU A 297 -13.93 -12.23 10.35
N LYS A 298 -15.17 -12.31 10.86
CA LYS A 298 -15.51 -13.06 12.08
C LYS A 298 -15.48 -14.59 11.89
N LEU A 299 -15.81 -15.09 10.69
CA LEU A 299 -15.84 -16.52 10.41
C LEU A 299 -14.44 -17.16 10.47
N TYR A 300 -13.38 -16.37 10.29
CA TYR A 300 -11.99 -16.83 10.38
C TYR A 300 -11.45 -16.85 11.81
N LEU A 301 -12.31 -16.68 12.80
CA LEU A 301 -12.00 -17.01 14.18
C LEU A 301 -11.77 -18.53 14.28
N THR A 302 -10.60 -18.93 14.76
CA THR A 302 -10.34 -20.33 15.09
C THR A 302 -11.39 -20.80 16.07
N LYS A 303 -12.15 -21.82 15.70
CA LYS A 303 -12.73 -22.69 16.72
C LYS A 303 -11.55 -23.26 17.50
N LYS A 304 -11.49 -22.94 18.79
CA LYS A 304 -10.62 -23.66 19.73
C LYS A 304 -10.90 -25.15 19.67
#